data_f9a334e506d5579febac9bd3cd1d779f
#
_entry.id   f9a334e506d5579febac9bd3cd1d779f
#
_cell.length_a   1.000
_cell.length_b   1.000
_cell.length_c   1.000
_cell.angle_alpha   90.00
_cell.angle_beta   90.00
_cell.angle_gamma   90.00
#
_symmetry.space_group_name_H-M   'P 1'
#
loop_
_entity.id
_entity.type
_entity.pdbx_description
1 polymer ?
#
loop_
_entity_poly.entity_id
_entity_poly.type
_entity_poly.pdbx_seq_one_letter_code
_entity_poly.pdbx_strand_id
1 'polypeptide(L)'
;MSAGRLCAIACLLQAWLAPALAAAPTTAFDLQRADITAFITNTAARNNLPAEDIRALLADARRQPAILEAMQRPAEQVMPWWQYRSRFLDQARLTAGLQFWQSHRDLLARVEQERGVPAEYLVAILGVETQWGRITGRYRVLDALTTLGFDYPARGAYFRSELEQLLLLARETQRDARSLRGSYAGAMGAPQFMPSSYRSYAVDQQASGAPDLWEDWGDITASIANFLVAHGWQAGQPVMAETRIDREADDPFEFQLVLNDTLGAIKDRGYSVDTAADNTTAAVLVPAEQADSMEWRVGFKNFWVITRYNRSPRYAMAVHDLALALRAGMNAREPSP
;
A
#
# COMPACT_ATOMS: atom_id res chain seq x y z
N MET A 1 23.30 12.48 -15.95
CA MET A 1 22.44 12.58 -14.75
C MET A 1 21.35 11.57 -14.96
N SER A 2 21.46 10.42 -14.31
CA SER A 2 20.65 9.23 -14.58
C SER A 2 19.36 9.29 -13.75
N ALA A 3 18.22 9.44 -14.41
CA ALA A 3 16.90 9.35 -13.78
C ALA A 3 16.63 7.89 -13.42
N GLY A 4 16.74 7.55 -12.14
CA GLY A 4 16.41 6.24 -11.62
C GLY A 4 14.93 5.93 -11.84
N ARG A 5 14.65 5.00 -12.73
CA ARG A 5 13.32 4.39 -12.89
C ARG A 5 12.97 3.58 -11.63
N LEU A 6 12.31 4.23 -10.69
CA LEU A 6 11.67 3.57 -9.54
C LEU A 6 10.34 2.97 -10.00
N CYS A 7 10.37 1.69 -10.41
CA CYS A 7 9.14 0.94 -10.63
C CYS A 7 8.35 0.79 -9.34
N ALA A 8 7.11 1.26 -9.35
CA ALA A 8 6.14 1.01 -8.30
C ALA A 8 5.85 -0.51 -8.20
N ILE A 9 5.92 -1.07 -6.99
CA ILE A 9 5.31 -2.38 -6.75
C ILE A 9 3.84 -2.12 -6.42
N ALA A 10 2.97 -2.43 -7.37
CA ALA A 10 1.60 -2.75 -7.03
C ALA A 10 1.62 -4.10 -6.31
N CYS A 11 1.53 -4.12 -4.98
CA CYS A 11 1.19 -5.33 -4.24
C CYS A 11 -0.27 -5.66 -4.51
N LEU A 12 -0.56 -6.19 -5.71
CA LEU A 12 -1.87 -6.74 -6.03
C LEU A 12 -1.93 -8.14 -5.45
N LEU A 13 -2.60 -8.29 -4.31
CA LEU A 13 -3.04 -9.57 -3.78
C LEU A 13 -4.07 -10.20 -4.73
N GLN A 14 -3.56 -10.96 -5.71
CA GLN A 14 -4.40 -11.84 -6.52
C GLN A 14 -4.45 -13.22 -5.89
N ALA A 15 -5.52 -13.52 -5.17
CA ALA A 15 -5.89 -14.90 -4.87
C ALA A 15 -6.53 -15.50 -6.13
N TRP A 16 -5.73 -15.98 -7.08
CA TRP A 16 -6.18 -16.93 -8.08
C TRP A 16 -6.08 -18.32 -7.49
N LEU A 17 -7.19 -19.04 -7.51
CA LEU A 17 -7.22 -20.51 -7.45
C LEU A 17 -6.59 -21.04 -8.74
N ALA A 18 -5.26 -20.98 -8.83
CA ALA A 18 -4.53 -21.76 -9.82
C ALA A 18 -4.46 -23.21 -9.34
N PRO A 19 -4.54 -24.21 -10.24
CA PRO A 19 -4.34 -25.60 -9.86
C PRO A 19 -2.99 -25.73 -9.14
N ALA A 20 -2.95 -26.50 -8.07
CA ALA A 20 -1.77 -26.72 -7.25
C ALA A 20 -0.70 -27.43 -8.11
N LEU A 21 0.09 -26.65 -8.82
CA LEU A 21 1.43 -27.14 -9.23
C LEU A 21 2.18 -27.44 -7.94
N ALA A 22 2.72 -28.64 -7.83
CA ALA A 22 3.55 -29.04 -6.69
C ALA A 22 4.63 -27.97 -6.50
N ALA A 23 4.56 -27.25 -5.38
CA ALA A 23 5.51 -26.19 -5.08
C ALA A 23 6.91 -26.82 -5.06
N ALA A 24 7.85 -26.23 -5.80
CA ALA A 24 9.24 -26.66 -5.74
C ALA A 24 9.70 -26.68 -4.28
N PRO A 25 10.48 -27.69 -3.86
CA PRO A 25 10.86 -27.82 -2.45
C PRO A 25 11.61 -26.57 -1.98
N THR A 26 11.21 -26.07 -0.82
CA THR A 26 11.91 -24.96 -0.16
C THR A 26 13.26 -25.46 0.36
N THR A 27 14.34 -24.72 0.10
CA THR A 27 15.69 -25.07 0.51
C THR A 27 16.26 -24.03 1.49
N ALA A 28 17.20 -24.45 2.33
CA ALA A 28 17.97 -23.53 3.16
C ALA A 28 18.90 -22.67 2.29
N PHE A 29 19.26 -21.49 2.79
CA PHE A 29 20.28 -20.65 2.16
C PHE A 29 21.69 -21.15 2.50
N ASP A 30 22.59 -21.07 1.53
CA ASP A 30 24.02 -21.25 1.80
C ASP A 30 24.56 -19.94 2.43
N LEU A 31 24.78 -19.98 3.74
CA LEU A 31 25.27 -18.82 4.51
C LEU A 31 26.76 -18.51 4.25
N GLN A 32 27.48 -19.34 3.47
CA GLN A 32 28.84 -19.05 3.03
C GLN A 32 28.88 -18.17 1.76
N ARG A 33 27.76 -17.94 1.13
CA ARG A 33 27.67 -17.00 0.00
C ARG A 33 28.23 -15.64 0.42
N ALA A 34 29.08 -15.07 -0.42
CA ALA A 34 29.78 -13.81 -0.12
C ALA A 34 28.81 -12.65 0.15
N ASP A 35 27.70 -12.57 -0.58
CA ASP A 35 26.65 -11.53 -0.40
C ASP A 35 25.89 -11.69 0.91
N ILE A 36 25.61 -12.92 1.37
CA ILE A 36 24.96 -13.19 2.65
C ILE A 36 25.94 -12.92 3.80
N THR A 37 27.17 -13.37 3.70
CA THR A 37 28.21 -13.10 4.71
C THR A 37 28.43 -11.59 4.87
N ALA A 38 28.54 -10.85 3.75
CA ALA A 38 28.67 -9.40 3.78
C ALA A 38 27.45 -8.72 4.41
N PHE A 39 26.23 -9.18 4.12
CA PHE A 39 25.01 -8.67 4.74
C PHE A 39 25.04 -8.87 6.26
N ILE A 40 25.37 -10.06 6.74
CA ILE A 40 25.46 -10.37 8.18
C ILE A 40 26.45 -9.43 8.86
N THR A 41 27.69 -9.36 8.34
CA THR A 41 28.76 -8.53 8.92
C THR A 41 28.39 -7.05 8.95
N ASN A 42 27.91 -6.52 7.81
CA ASN A 42 27.58 -5.10 7.69
C ASN A 42 26.36 -4.71 8.53
N THR A 43 25.33 -5.55 8.58
CA THR A 43 24.12 -5.31 9.38
C THR A 43 24.43 -5.37 10.87
N ALA A 44 25.25 -6.33 11.29
CA ALA A 44 25.72 -6.43 12.67
C ALA A 44 26.47 -5.17 13.12
N ALA A 45 27.42 -4.72 12.29
CA ALA A 45 28.24 -3.55 12.58
C ALA A 45 27.42 -2.25 12.64
N ARG A 46 26.52 -2.03 11.66
CA ARG A 46 25.71 -0.80 11.60
C ARG A 46 24.71 -0.67 12.75
N ASN A 47 24.16 -1.78 13.22
CA ASN A 47 23.03 -1.77 14.15
C ASN A 47 23.39 -2.27 15.55
N ASN A 48 24.67 -2.51 15.80
CA ASN A 48 25.15 -3.10 17.07
C ASN A 48 24.35 -4.36 17.45
N LEU A 49 24.24 -5.30 16.47
CA LEU A 49 23.61 -6.60 16.65
C LEU A 49 24.67 -7.69 16.68
N PRO A 50 24.48 -8.76 17.48
CA PRO A 50 25.34 -9.93 17.38
C PRO A 50 25.23 -10.56 15.99
N ALA A 51 26.34 -10.72 15.30
CA ALA A 51 26.36 -11.34 13.96
C ALA A 51 25.81 -12.77 13.98
N GLU A 52 25.99 -13.47 15.09
CA GLU A 52 25.51 -14.83 15.29
C GLU A 52 23.98 -14.90 15.35
N ASP A 53 23.31 -13.92 15.96
CA ASP A 53 21.85 -13.85 15.99
C ASP A 53 21.27 -13.67 14.58
N ILE A 54 21.90 -12.80 13.76
CA ILE A 54 21.51 -12.63 12.36
C ILE A 54 21.75 -13.92 11.58
N ARG A 55 22.88 -14.57 11.79
CA ARG A 55 23.22 -15.85 11.17
C ARG A 55 22.21 -16.94 11.53
N ALA A 56 21.83 -17.05 12.80
CA ALA A 56 20.85 -18.02 13.28
C ALA A 56 19.45 -17.80 12.67
N LEU A 57 19.04 -16.54 12.49
CA LEU A 57 17.78 -16.22 11.82
C LEU A 57 17.83 -16.59 10.33
N LEU A 58 18.91 -16.25 9.63
CA LEU A 58 19.06 -16.59 8.21
C LEU A 58 19.23 -18.10 7.98
N ALA A 59 19.79 -18.85 8.92
CA ALA A 59 19.85 -20.31 8.87
C ALA A 59 18.47 -20.97 8.90
N ASP A 60 17.50 -20.31 9.58
CA ASP A 60 16.10 -20.75 9.60
C ASP A 60 15.30 -20.33 8.36
N ALA A 61 15.76 -19.33 7.61
CA ALA A 61 15.09 -18.87 6.42
C ALA A 61 15.05 -19.96 5.34
N ARG A 62 13.95 -19.99 4.58
CA ARG A 62 13.74 -20.95 3.50
C ARG A 62 13.52 -20.23 2.18
N ARG A 63 14.30 -20.60 1.20
CA ARG A 63 14.17 -20.12 -0.18
C ARG A 63 12.79 -20.49 -0.72
N GLN A 64 12.11 -19.54 -1.34
CA GLN A 64 10.74 -19.66 -1.84
C GLN A 64 10.72 -19.47 -3.37
N PRO A 65 10.92 -20.52 -4.19
CA PRO A 65 10.93 -20.38 -5.65
C PRO A 65 9.64 -19.76 -6.21
N ALA A 66 8.49 -20.09 -5.63
CA ALA A 66 7.21 -19.52 -6.05
C ALA A 66 7.15 -17.99 -5.93
N ILE A 67 7.90 -17.39 -5.01
CA ILE A 67 8.03 -15.93 -4.89
C ILE A 67 8.78 -15.36 -6.09
N LEU A 68 9.89 -15.99 -6.50
CA LEU A 68 10.67 -15.55 -7.66
C LEU A 68 9.85 -15.65 -8.95
N GLU A 69 9.09 -16.73 -9.12
CA GLU A 69 8.16 -16.89 -10.24
C GLU A 69 7.06 -15.81 -10.24
N ALA A 70 6.50 -15.50 -9.06
CA ALA A 70 5.50 -14.44 -8.94
C ALA A 70 6.07 -13.05 -9.31
N MET A 71 7.32 -12.77 -8.94
CA MET A 71 8.00 -11.52 -9.26
C MET A 71 8.44 -11.41 -10.73
N GLN A 72 8.63 -12.52 -11.41
CA GLN A 72 9.02 -12.56 -12.84
C GLN A 72 7.82 -12.49 -13.78
N ARG A 73 6.61 -12.79 -13.29
CA ARG A 73 5.42 -12.58 -14.09
C ARG A 73 5.39 -11.12 -14.50
N PRO A 74 5.21 -10.82 -15.81
CA PRO A 74 5.05 -9.42 -16.22
C PRO A 74 4.02 -8.79 -15.30
N ALA A 75 4.36 -7.63 -14.75
CA ALA A 75 3.35 -6.81 -14.08
C ALA A 75 2.17 -6.80 -15.06
N GLU A 76 1.08 -7.45 -14.68
CA GLU A 76 -0.03 -7.80 -15.56
C GLU A 76 -0.30 -6.64 -16.49
N GLN A 77 -0.52 -6.96 -17.77
CA GLN A 77 -0.85 -6.02 -18.83
C GLN A 77 -1.57 -4.84 -18.20
N VAL A 78 -1.07 -3.64 -18.45
CA VAL A 78 -1.55 -2.42 -17.82
C VAL A 78 -3.07 -2.41 -17.96
N MET A 79 -3.73 -2.97 -16.95
CA MET A 79 -5.16 -3.18 -16.94
C MET A 79 -5.82 -1.80 -17.05
N PRO A 80 -6.70 -1.51 -18.01
CA PRO A 80 -7.36 -0.23 -18.09
C PRO A 80 -8.14 0.07 -16.82
N TRP A 81 -8.33 1.34 -16.52
CA TRP A 81 -8.93 1.77 -15.26
C TRP A 81 -10.28 1.11 -14.96
N TRP A 82 -11.18 1.01 -15.92
CA TRP A 82 -12.51 0.42 -15.72
C TRP A 82 -12.46 -1.03 -15.24
N GLN A 83 -11.51 -1.84 -15.77
CA GLN A 83 -11.31 -3.22 -15.30
C GLN A 83 -10.64 -3.26 -13.92
N TYR A 84 -9.68 -2.38 -13.67
CA TYR A 84 -9.03 -2.29 -12.36
C TYR A 84 -10.02 -1.89 -11.28
N ARG A 85 -10.84 -0.88 -11.54
CA ARG A 85 -11.89 -0.38 -10.67
C ARG A 85 -12.91 -1.45 -10.28
N SER A 86 -13.38 -2.24 -11.24
CA SER A 86 -14.39 -3.27 -11.01
C SER A 86 -13.97 -4.34 -10.00
N ARG A 87 -12.67 -4.52 -9.76
CA ARG A 87 -12.14 -5.47 -8.77
C ARG A 87 -12.39 -5.05 -7.33
N PHE A 88 -12.67 -3.77 -7.08
CA PHE A 88 -12.80 -3.21 -5.75
C PHE A 88 -14.20 -2.69 -5.42
N LEU A 89 -15.07 -2.56 -6.42
CA LEU A 89 -16.40 -1.96 -6.25
C LEU A 89 -17.55 -2.92 -6.54
N ASP A 90 -17.33 -4.22 -6.42
CA ASP A 90 -18.42 -5.19 -6.48
C ASP A 90 -19.30 -5.15 -5.22
N GLN A 91 -20.57 -5.62 -5.36
CA GLN A 91 -21.56 -5.56 -4.28
C GLN A 91 -21.14 -6.35 -3.03
N ALA A 92 -20.45 -7.47 -3.20
CA ALA A 92 -20.01 -8.29 -2.06
C ALA A 92 -18.95 -7.55 -1.25
N ARG A 93 -18.01 -6.88 -1.93
CA ARG A 93 -16.98 -6.07 -1.31
C ARG A 93 -17.56 -4.84 -0.60
N LEU A 94 -18.49 -4.13 -1.25
CA LEU A 94 -19.16 -2.99 -0.60
C LEU A 94 -19.90 -3.44 0.67
N THR A 95 -20.63 -4.55 0.60
CA THR A 95 -21.34 -5.11 1.76
C THR A 95 -20.38 -5.44 2.91
N ALA A 96 -19.26 -6.10 2.62
CA ALA A 96 -18.25 -6.45 3.62
C ALA A 96 -17.61 -5.21 4.23
N GLY A 97 -17.31 -4.18 3.43
CA GLY A 97 -16.75 -2.92 3.91
C GLY A 97 -17.70 -2.14 4.82
N LEU A 98 -18.97 -2.10 4.47
CA LEU A 98 -20.00 -1.47 5.30
C LEU A 98 -20.22 -2.22 6.63
N GLN A 99 -20.15 -3.56 6.61
CA GLN A 99 -20.18 -4.35 7.84
C GLN A 99 -18.96 -4.09 8.73
N PHE A 100 -17.77 -4.08 8.13
CA PHE A 100 -16.54 -3.76 8.85
C PHE A 100 -16.62 -2.37 9.48
N TRP A 101 -17.02 -1.35 8.72
CA TRP A 101 -17.16 0.02 9.23
C TRP A 101 -18.16 0.09 10.39
N GLN A 102 -19.32 -0.52 10.24
CA GLN A 102 -20.33 -0.53 11.28
C GLN A 102 -19.84 -1.18 12.57
N SER A 103 -19.10 -2.31 12.45
CA SER A 103 -18.56 -3.05 13.61
C SER A 103 -17.45 -2.28 14.33
N HIS A 104 -16.79 -1.33 13.67
CA HIS A 104 -15.68 -0.55 14.21
C HIS A 104 -15.97 0.96 14.23
N ARG A 105 -17.26 1.34 14.23
CA ARG A 105 -17.69 2.72 14.03
C ARG A 105 -17.05 3.70 15.01
N ASP A 106 -17.09 3.41 16.29
CA ASP A 106 -16.60 4.29 17.35
C ASP A 106 -15.06 4.41 17.32
N LEU A 107 -14.38 3.31 17.00
CA LEU A 107 -12.95 3.29 16.82
C LEU A 107 -12.53 4.17 15.63
N LEU A 108 -13.17 3.97 14.48
CA LEU A 108 -12.86 4.74 13.25
C LEU A 108 -13.17 6.22 13.43
N ALA A 109 -14.27 6.58 14.09
CA ALA A 109 -14.61 7.97 14.40
C ALA A 109 -13.57 8.62 15.32
N ARG A 110 -13.05 7.88 16.31
CA ARG A 110 -11.98 8.37 17.18
C ARG A 110 -10.69 8.62 16.41
N VAL A 111 -10.24 7.67 15.57
CA VAL A 111 -9.03 7.82 14.75
C VAL A 111 -9.18 9.00 13.78
N GLU A 112 -10.34 9.16 13.15
CA GLU A 112 -10.66 10.30 12.29
C GLU A 112 -10.53 11.62 13.07
N GLN A 113 -11.12 11.71 14.25
CA GLN A 113 -11.04 12.90 15.10
C GLN A 113 -9.60 13.23 15.53
N GLU A 114 -8.82 12.21 15.90
CA GLU A 114 -7.44 12.38 16.38
C GLU A 114 -6.43 12.71 15.26
N ARG A 115 -6.65 12.17 14.06
CA ARG A 115 -5.68 12.21 12.97
C ARG A 115 -6.12 13.02 11.75
N GLY A 116 -7.41 13.41 11.68
CA GLY A 116 -7.94 14.19 10.56
C GLY A 116 -8.01 13.42 9.22
N VAL A 117 -7.95 12.09 9.27
CA VAL A 117 -8.13 11.21 8.10
C VAL A 117 -9.54 10.62 8.16
N PRO A 118 -10.43 10.91 7.19
CA PRO A 118 -11.80 10.41 7.22
C PRO A 118 -11.88 8.89 7.25
N ALA A 119 -12.81 8.34 8.04
CA ALA A 119 -12.98 6.91 8.26
C ALA A 119 -13.12 6.10 6.95
N GLU A 120 -13.81 6.67 5.94
CA GLU A 120 -13.96 6.01 4.63
C GLU A 120 -12.64 5.69 3.95
N TYR A 121 -11.62 6.53 4.10
CA TYR A 121 -10.31 6.26 3.50
C TYR A 121 -9.54 5.17 4.25
N LEU A 122 -9.67 5.12 5.58
CA LEU A 122 -9.09 4.04 6.40
C LEU A 122 -9.72 2.70 6.02
N VAL A 123 -11.05 2.65 5.93
CA VAL A 123 -11.80 1.45 5.55
C VAL A 123 -11.51 1.05 4.10
N ALA A 124 -11.40 2.03 3.18
CA ALA A 124 -11.11 1.75 1.77
C ALA A 124 -9.70 1.18 1.57
N ILE A 125 -8.68 1.74 2.24
CA ILE A 125 -7.31 1.20 2.17
C ILE A 125 -7.30 -0.25 2.67
N LEU A 126 -7.88 -0.55 3.83
CA LEU A 126 -8.00 -1.92 4.35
C LEU A 126 -8.75 -2.85 3.39
N GLY A 127 -9.77 -2.33 2.72
CA GLY A 127 -10.54 -3.07 1.72
C GLY A 127 -9.71 -3.42 0.48
N VAL A 128 -8.89 -2.49 0.00
CA VAL A 128 -8.01 -2.69 -1.16
C VAL A 128 -6.86 -3.62 -0.79
N GLU A 129 -6.21 -3.42 0.36
CA GLU A 129 -5.03 -4.17 0.78
C GLU A 129 -5.34 -5.63 1.14
N THR A 130 -6.28 -5.86 2.03
CA THR A 130 -6.45 -7.19 2.64
C THR A 130 -7.89 -7.66 2.73
N GLN A 131 -8.85 -6.94 2.13
CA GLN A 131 -10.28 -7.20 2.34
C GLN A 131 -10.60 -7.23 3.85
N TRP A 132 -10.19 -6.19 4.55
CA TRP A 132 -10.36 -6.04 6.00
C TRP A 132 -9.76 -7.20 6.80
N GLY A 133 -8.50 -7.51 6.54
CA GLY A 133 -7.73 -8.54 7.24
C GLY A 133 -7.98 -9.98 6.80
N ARG A 134 -8.87 -10.23 5.82
CA ARG A 134 -9.17 -11.60 5.34
C ARG A 134 -8.01 -12.23 4.57
N ILE A 135 -7.17 -11.41 3.92
CA ILE A 135 -6.08 -11.87 3.05
C ILE A 135 -4.82 -11.06 3.35
N THR A 136 -4.10 -11.41 4.40
CA THR A 136 -2.88 -10.70 4.85
C THR A 136 -1.59 -11.32 4.30
N GLY A 137 -1.69 -12.44 3.58
CA GLY A 137 -0.54 -13.18 3.07
C GLY A 137 -0.20 -14.41 3.94
N ARG A 138 0.48 -15.39 3.32
CA ARG A 138 0.77 -16.68 3.94
C ARG A 138 2.26 -16.98 4.12
N TYR A 139 3.13 -16.16 3.55
CA TYR A 139 4.57 -16.39 3.59
C TYR A 139 5.14 -15.90 4.93
N ARG A 140 6.16 -16.58 5.43
CA ARG A 140 6.99 -15.98 6.46
C ARG A 140 7.72 -14.78 5.85
N VAL A 141 7.63 -13.64 6.50
CA VAL A 141 8.28 -12.41 6.02
C VAL A 141 9.78 -12.59 5.91
N LEU A 142 10.37 -13.32 6.87
CA LEU A 142 11.78 -13.70 6.84
C LEU A 142 12.15 -14.44 5.55
N ASP A 143 11.36 -15.47 5.16
CA ASP A 143 11.60 -16.24 3.93
C ASP A 143 11.47 -15.36 2.69
N ALA A 144 10.40 -14.55 2.63
CA ALA A 144 10.13 -13.70 1.49
C ALA A 144 11.25 -12.67 1.25
N LEU A 145 11.64 -11.95 2.31
CA LEU A 145 12.65 -10.92 2.21
C LEU A 145 14.05 -11.50 1.98
N THR A 146 14.38 -12.66 2.57
CA THR A 146 15.65 -13.34 2.31
C THR A 146 15.71 -13.84 0.87
N THR A 147 14.62 -14.46 0.35
CA THR A 147 14.57 -14.93 -1.04
C THR A 147 14.72 -13.74 -2.01
N LEU A 148 13.96 -12.68 -1.83
CA LEU A 148 14.03 -11.51 -2.72
C LEU A 148 15.32 -10.71 -2.55
N GLY A 149 15.88 -10.67 -1.37
CA GLY A 149 17.12 -9.97 -1.06
C GLY A 149 18.35 -10.59 -1.73
N PHE A 150 18.37 -11.90 -1.86
CA PHE A 150 19.56 -12.61 -2.33
C PHE A 150 19.40 -13.32 -3.68
N ASP A 151 18.18 -13.60 -4.11
CA ASP A 151 17.93 -14.33 -5.35
C ASP A 151 17.07 -13.54 -6.37
N TYR A 152 16.78 -12.25 -6.11
CA TYR A 152 16.09 -11.36 -7.05
C TYR A 152 16.93 -10.10 -7.34
N PRO A 153 17.91 -10.17 -8.27
CA PRO A 153 18.89 -9.10 -8.49
C PRO A 153 18.30 -7.73 -8.82
N ALA A 154 17.17 -7.69 -9.54
CA ALA A 154 16.56 -6.43 -9.98
C ALA A 154 16.22 -5.48 -8.82
N ARG A 155 15.93 -6.00 -7.62
CA ARG A 155 15.60 -5.24 -6.41
C ARG A 155 16.23 -5.83 -5.14
N GLY A 156 17.24 -6.66 -5.25
CA GLY A 156 17.87 -7.33 -4.12
C GLY A 156 18.34 -6.35 -3.04
N ALA A 157 18.92 -5.21 -3.42
CA ALA A 157 19.34 -4.18 -2.48
C ALA A 157 18.18 -3.64 -1.61
N TYR A 158 17.04 -3.38 -2.23
CA TYR A 158 15.83 -2.94 -1.52
C TYR A 158 15.34 -4.01 -0.54
N PHE A 159 15.23 -5.25 -0.97
CA PHE A 159 14.74 -6.31 -0.10
C PHE A 159 15.72 -6.68 1.02
N ARG A 160 17.03 -6.53 0.81
CA ARG A 160 18.01 -6.63 1.90
C ARG A 160 17.87 -5.50 2.91
N SER A 161 17.55 -4.28 2.46
CA SER A 161 17.24 -3.18 3.38
C SER A 161 15.99 -3.50 4.20
N GLU A 162 14.92 -4.01 3.59
CA GLU A 162 13.72 -4.42 4.33
C GLU A 162 13.96 -5.61 5.27
N LEU A 163 14.83 -6.54 4.90
CA LEU A 163 15.26 -7.63 5.78
C LEU A 163 16.00 -7.09 7.01
N GLU A 164 16.87 -6.11 6.83
CA GLU A 164 17.53 -5.41 7.96
C GLU A 164 16.49 -4.72 8.87
N GLN A 165 15.49 -4.05 8.28
CA GLN A 165 14.40 -3.45 9.05
C GLN A 165 13.56 -4.49 9.81
N LEU A 166 13.36 -5.69 9.24
CA LEU A 166 12.67 -6.79 9.91
C LEU A 166 13.44 -7.26 11.16
N LEU A 167 14.78 -7.37 11.08
CA LEU A 167 15.61 -7.75 12.23
C LEU A 167 15.51 -6.72 13.35
N LEU A 168 15.54 -5.44 13.01
CA LEU A 168 15.41 -4.35 13.98
C LEU A 168 14.01 -4.30 14.59
N LEU A 169 12.96 -4.43 13.77
CA LEU A 169 11.58 -4.50 14.23
C LEU A 169 11.39 -5.64 15.24
N ALA A 170 11.87 -6.85 14.91
CA ALA A 170 11.75 -8.01 15.78
C ALA A 170 12.40 -7.77 17.15
N ARG A 171 13.57 -7.13 17.16
CA ARG A 171 14.27 -6.74 18.40
C ARG A 171 13.50 -5.68 19.19
N GLU A 172 13.04 -4.63 18.53
CA GLU A 172 12.35 -3.49 19.15
C GLU A 172 11.00 -3.89 19.75
N THR A 173 10.28 -4.78 19.08
CA THR A 173 8.96 -5.24 19.51
C THR A 173 8.98 -6.54 20.29
N GLN A 174 10.17 -7.16 20.47
CA GLN A 174 10.35 -8.48 21.09
C GLN A 174 9.53 -9.59 20.40
N ARG A 175 9.17 -9.41 19.12
CA ARG A 175 8.47 -10.41 18.30
C ARG A 175 9.49 -11.35 17.63
N ASP A 176 9.17 -12.63 17.53
CA ASP A 176 10.01 -13.56 16.76
C ASP A 176 9.82 -13.31 15.25
N ALA A 177 10.89 -12.87 14.58
CA ALA A 177 10.90 -12.66 13.13
C ALA A 177 10.47 -13.91 12.31
N ARG A 178 10.63 -15.11 12.88
CA ARG A 178 10.22 -16.38 12.25
C ARG A 178 8.72 -16.56 12.20
N SER A 179 7.99 -15.94 13.13
CA SER A 179 6.54 -16.06 13.25
C SER A 179 5.78 -15.10 12.37
N LEU A 180 6.39 -13.97 11.95
CA LEU A 180 5.72 -12.91 11.22
C LEU A 180 5.31 -13.38 9.82
N ARG A 181 4.01 -13.20 9.52
CA ARG A 181 3.39 -13.59 8.24
C ARG A 181 3.02 -12.35 7.44
N GLY A 182 3.07 -12.53 6.11
CA GLY A 182 2.77 -11.44 5.19
C GLY A 182 2.66 -11.89 3.74
N SER A 183 2.70 -10.92 2.83
CA SER A 183 2.65 -11.16 1.39
C SER A 183 3.93 -11.81 0.87
N TYR A 184 3.91 -12.25 -0.37
CA TYR A 184 5.08 -12.77 -1.07
C TYR A 184 6.22 -11.72 -1.21
N ALA A 185 5.90 -10.43 -1.10
CA ALA A 185 6.88 -9.34 -1.15
C ALA A 185 7.32 -8.86 0.25
N GLY A 186 6.85 -9.50 1.34
CA GLY A 186 7.22 -9.16 2.71
C GLY A 186 6.40 -8.06 3.37
N ALA A 187 5.28 -7.66 2.78
CA ALA A 187 4.34 -6.73 3.41
C ALA A 187 3.52 -7.43 4.50
N MET A 188 3.28 -6.76 5.63
CA MET A 188 2.83 -7.35 6.88
C MET A 188 1.47 -6.84 7.35
N GLY A 189 0.70 -7.74 7.95
CA GLY A 189 -0.54 -7.42 8.66
C GLY A 189 -1.68 -6.91 7.77
N ALA A 190 -2.74 -6.42 8.38
CA ALA A 190 -3.91 -5.90 7.67
C ALA A 190 -3.58 -4.64 6.81
N PRO A 191 -2.70 -3.72 7.23
CA PRO A 191 -2.34 -2.55 6.43
C PRO A 191 -1.26 -2.84 5.38
N GLN A 192 -0.71 -4.05 5.28
CA GLN A 192 0.35 -4.43 4.34
C GLN A 192 1.59 -3.52 4.43
N PHE A 193 2.03 -3.19 5.64
CA PHE A 193 3.25 -2.41 5.84
C PHE A 193 4.51 -3.25 5.59
N MET A 194 5.45 -2.67 4.86
CA MET A 194 6.83 -3.18 4.83
C MET A 194 7.49 -2.99 6.20
N PRO A 195 8.50 -3.78 6.58
CA PRO A 195 9.19 -3.61 7.87
C PRO A 195 9.67 -2.18 8.14
N SER A 196 10.19 -1.49 7.14
CA SER A 196 10.55 -0.07 7.25
C SER A 196 9.36 0.84 7.55
N SER A 197 8.21 0.57 6.92
CA SER A 197 6.98 1.32 7.16
C SER A 197 6.42 1.04 8.55
N TYR A 198 6.47 -0.19 9.01
CA TYR A 198 6.10 -0.54 10.38
C TYR A 198 6.92 0.27 11.38
N ARG A 199 8.25 0.24 11.29
CA ARG A 199 9.14 0.98 12.21
C ARG A 199 8.96 2.49 12.17
N SER A 200 8.59 3.03 11.01
CA SER A 200 8.44 4.48 10.83
C SER A 200 7.06 5.01 11.17
N TYR A 201 6.02 4.21 10.99
CA TYR A 201 4.64 4.72 10.99
C TYR A 201 3.66 3.93 11.87
N ALA A 202 4.02 2.71 12.34
CA ALA A 202 3.11 1.96 13.20
C ALA A 202 2.89 2.69 14.54
N VAL A 203 1.66 2.64 15.02
CA VAL A 203 1.20 3.29 16.24
C VAL A 203 0.67 2.23 17.19
N ASP A 204 1.15 2.24 18.41
CA ASP A 204 0.58 1.52 19.54
C ASP A 204 -0.49 2.41 20.18
N GLN A 205 -1.74 2.27 19.72
CA GLN A 205 -2.84 3.17 20.08
C GLN A 205 -3.26 3.02 21.55
N GLN A 206 -3.04 1.84 22.13
CA GLN A 206 -3.44 1.54 23.50
C GLN A 206 -2.25 1.47 24.47
N ALA A 207 -1.03 1.80 24.01
CA ALA A 207 0.21 1.69 24.79
C ALA A 207 0.41 0.28 25.40
N SER A 208 0.13 -0.75 24.60
CA SER A 208 0.24 -2.16 24.98
C SER A 208 1.69 -2.67 25.01
N GLY A 209 2.64 -1.87 24.48
CA GLY A 209 4.08 -2.14 24.44
C GLY A 209 4.65 -2.22 23.02
N ALA A 210 3.87 -2.64 22.05
CA ALA A 210 4.28 -2.63 20.63
C ALA A 210 3.04 -2.69 19.71
N PRO A 211 3.04 -1.96 18.58
CA PRO A 211 1.93 -2.00 17.63
C PRO A 211 1.59 -3.41 17.16
N ASP A 212 0.30 -3.76 17.10
CA ASP A 212 -0.17 -5.00 16.51
C ASP A 212 -0.94 -4.75 15.20
N LEU A 213 -0.25 -4.95 14.07
CA LEU A 213 -0.83 -4.74 12.75
C LEU A 213 -1.56 -5.98 12.19
N TRP A 214 -1.69 -7.05 12.98
CA TRP A 214 -2.36 -8.28 12.58
C TRP A 214 -3.75 -8.43 13.20
N GLU A 215 -3.91 -8.05 14.49
CA GLU A 215 -5.12 -8.34 15.26
C GLU A 215 -5.74 -7.11 15.93
N ASP A 216 -4.96 -6.07 16.27
CA ASP A 216 -5.49 -4.86 16.93
C ASP A 216 -5.94 -3.81 15.90
N TRP A 217 -7.26 -3.67 15.74
CA TRP A 217 -7.83 -2.68 14.82
C TRP A 217 -7.56 -1.23 15.22
N GLY A 218 -7.30 -0.94 16.50
CA GLY A 218 -6.87 0.37 16.97
C GLY A 218 -5.51 0.73 16.40
N ASP A 219 -4.54 -0.16 16.57
CA ASP A 219 -3.19 0.00 16.06
C ASP A 219 -3.17 0.05 14.53
N ILE A 220 -3.92 -0.86 13.89
CA ILE A 220 -4.01 -0.96 12.43
C ILE A 220 -4.53 0.36 11.82
N THR A 221 -5.66 0.85 12.30
CA THR A 221 -6.30 2.05 11.72
C THR A 221 -5.54 3.33 12.06
N ALA A 222 -5.02 3.44 13.28
CA ALA A 222 -4.17 4.56 13.69
C ALA A 222 -2.85 4.58 12.90
N SER A 223 -2.27 3.43 12.60
CA SER A 223 -1.05 3.32 11.79
C SER A 223 -1.27 3.75 10.34
N ILE A 224 -2.39 3.36 9.72
CA ILE A 224 -2.75 3.83 8.37
C ILE A 224 -2.92 5.34 8.37
N ALA A 225 -3.66 5.90 9.33
CA ALA A 225 -3.86 7.33 9.45
C ALA A 225 -2.52 8.06 9.66
N ASN A 226 -1.67 7.55 10.56
CA ASN A 226 -0.34 8.11 10.82
C ASN A 226 0.55 8.10 9.57
N PHE A 227 0.52 7.01 8.78
CA PHE A 227 1.23 6.96 7.51
C PHE A 227 0.78 8.09 6.57
N LEU A 228 -0.53 8.29 6.40
CA LEU A 228 -1.05 9.34 5.53
C LEU A 228 -0.69 10.74 6.03
N VAL A 229 -0.81 10.98 7.34
CA VAL A 229 -0.44 12.26 7.98
C VAL A 229 1.06 12.54 7.82
N ALA A 230 1.92 11.56 8.06
CA ALA A 230 3.37 11.68 7.89
C ALA A 230 3.77 12.00 6.44
N HIS A 231 2.95 11.61 5.46
CA HIS A 231 3.16 11.95 4.05
C HIS A 231 2.45 13.25 3.62
N GLY A 232 1.86 13.99 4.56
CA GLY A 232 1.31 15.31 4.34
C GLY A 232 -0.18 15.32 3.99
N TRP A 233 -0.96 14.39 4.54
CA TRP A 233 -2.43 14.44 4.48
C TRP A 233 -2.94 15.78 5.05
N GLN A 234 -3.86 16.39 4.34
CA GLN A 234 -4.48 17.66 4.72
C GLN A 234 -5.93 17.40 5.08
N ALA A 235 -6.25 17.52 6.38
CA ALA A 235 -7.60 17.33 6.87
C ALA A 235 -8.58 18.30 6.21
N GLY A 236 -9.75 17.81 5.82
CA GLY A 236 -10.79 18.61 5.16
C GLY A 236 -10.51 19.00 3.70
N GLN A 237 -9.31 18.72 3.18
CA GLN A 237 -9.00 19.03 1.79
C GLN A 237 -9.44 17.90 0.85
N PRO A 238 -9.82 18.23 -0.41
CA PRO A 238 -10.27 17.24 -1.37
C PRO A 238 -9.15 16.24 -1.74
N VAL A 239 -9.57 15.03 -2.06
CA VAL A 239 -8.67 14.01 -2.61
C VAL A 239 -8.66 14.09 -4.12
N MET A 240 -9.85 14.08 -4.74
CA MET A 240 -10.00 14.02 -6.18
C MET A 240 -11.32 14.67 -6.60
N ALA A 241 -11.40 15.13 -7.85
CA ALA A 241 -12.62 15.61 -8.47
C ALA A 241 -12.76 15.05 -9.90
N GLU A 242 -13.99 14.82 -10.31
CA GLU A 242 -14.34 14.47 -11.68
C GLU A 242 -14.14 15.68 -12.60
N THR A 243 -13.84 15.43 -13.88
CA THR A 243 -13.76 16.48 -14.89
C THR A 243 -14.72 16.22 -16.04
N ARG A 244 -15.03 17.31 -16.76
CA ARG A 244 -15.64 17.26 -18.08
C ARG A 244 -14.76 18.03 -19.05
N ILE A 245 -14.68 17.57 -20.28
CA ILE A 245 -13.97 18.29 -21.35
C ILE A 245 -14.99 19.20 -22.00
N ASP A 246 -14.83 20.51 -21.86
CA ASP A 246 -15.76 21.51 -22.41
C ASP A 246 -15.43 21.92 -23.83
N ARG A 247 -14.19 21.70 -24.29
CA ARG A 247 -13.69 21.97 -25.62
C ARG A 247 -12.59 20.99 -25.97
N GLU A 248 -12.26 20.85 -27.26
CA GLU A 248 -11.12 20.02 -27.66
C GLU A 248 -9.89 20.45 -26.90
N ALA A 249 -9.47 19.56 -25.94
CA ALA A 249 -8.32 19.83 -25.12
C ALA A 249 -7.08 19.60 -25.95
N ASP A 250 -6.33 20.68 -26.15
CA ASP A 250 -5.08 20.69 -26.92
C ASP A 250 -3.97 20.06 -26.07
N ASP A 251 -4.00 18.72 -25.88
CA ASP A 251 -3.05 18.12 -24.95
C ASP A 251 -2.51 16.75 -25.36
N PRO A 252 -1.30 16.67 -25.90
CA PRO A 252 -0.51 15.46 -25.84
C PRO A 252 0.05 15.31 -24.41
N PHE A 253 -0.83 14.93 -23.46
CA PHE A 253 -0.48 14.87 -22.05
C PHE A 253 0.26 13.56 -21.73
N GLU A 254 1.55 13.64 -21.43
CA GLU A 254 2.28 12.55 -20.79
C GLU A 254 2.03 12.58 -19.28
N PHE A 255 1.26 11.63 -18.76
CA PHE A 255 0.94 11.56 -17.35
C PHE A 255 2.20 11.36 -16.49
N GLN A 256 2.40 12.28 -15.55
CA GLN A 256 3.40 12.15 -14.49
C GLN A 256 2.73 12.27 -13.12
N LEU A 257 3.04 11.35 -12.22
CA LEU A 257 2.49 11.35 -10.87
C LEU A 257 3.20 12.40 -9.98
N VAL A 258 3.05 13.66 -10.35
CA VAL A 258 3.63 14.82 -9.66
C VAL A 258 2.58 15.92 -9.63
N LEU A 259 2.47 16.61 -8.50
CA LEU A 259 1.63 17.83 -8.38
C LEU A 259 2.38 19.00 -9.00
N ASN A 260 2.44 19.04 -10.31
CA ASN A 260 3.20 20.01 -11.09
C ASN A 260 2.33 21.08 -11.77
N ASP A 261 1.04 21.07 -11.49
CA ASP A 261 0.06 21.94 -12.07
C ASP A 261 -0.79 22.64 -11.02
N THR A 262 -1.67 23.55 -11.42
CA THR A 262 -2.69 24.14 -10.59
C THR A 262 -4.07 23.84 -11.15
N LEU A 263 -5.09 23.87 -10.30
CA LEU A 263 -6.48 23.70 -10.72
C LEU A 263 -6.87 24.73 -11.81
N GLY A 264 -6.40 25.97 -11.69
CA GLY A 264 -6.63 27.03 -12.68
C GLY A 264 -6.03 26.67 -14.03
N ALA A 265 -4.76 26.26 -14.07
CA ALA A 265 -4.11 25.88 -15.32
C ALA A 265 -4.77 24.65 -15.97
N ILE A 266 -5.30 23.70 -15.20
CA ILE A 266 -6.09 22.59 -15.71
C ILE A 266 -7.40 23.11 -16.35
N LYS A 267 -8.10 24.04 -15.68
CA LYS A 267 -9.32 24.67 -16.21
C LYS A 267 -9.04 25.46 -17.49
N ASP A 268 -7.95 26.20 -17.55
CA ASP A 268 -7.55 27.00 -18.73
C ASP A 268 -7.28 26.12 -19.95
N ARG A 269 -6.91 24.85 -19.75
CA ARG A 269 -6.77 23.84 -20.82
C ARG A 269 -8.11 23.25 -21.31
N GLY A 270 -9.24 23.66 -20.76
CA GLY A 270 -10.57 23.25 -21.22
C GLY A 270 -11.21 22.14 -20.41
N TYR A 271 -10.70 21.88 -19.20
CA TYR A 271 -11.33 20.93 -18.26
C TYR A 271 -12.19 21.68 -17.25
N SER A 272 -13.50 21.45 -17.24
CA SER A 272 -14.33 21.90 -16.13
C SER A 272 -14.27 20.91 -14.98
N VAL A 273 -14.13 21.45 -13.77
CA VAL A 273 -13.92 20.65 -12.54
C VAL A 273 -14.89 21.14 -11.48
N ASP A 274 -15.76 20.25 -11.00
CA ASP A 274 -16.70 20.55 -9.91
C ASP A 274 -15.99 20.36 -8.57
N THR A 275 -15.52 21.46 -8.00
CA THR A 275 -14.80 21.46 -6.73
C THR A 275 -14.83 22.85 -6.09
N ALA A 276 -14.85 22.90 -4.75
CA ALA A 276 -14.69 24.12 -3.99
C ALA A 276 -13.24 24.57 -3.81
N ALA A 277 -12.26 23.81 -4.34
CA ALA A 277 -10.84 24.15 -4.24
C ALA A 277 -10.52 25.42 -5.06
N ASP A 278 -9.60 26.23 -4.56
CA ASP A 278 -9.14 27.43 -5.24
C ASP A 278 -8.31 27.10 -6.51
N ASN A 279 -8.35 27.98 -7.49
CA ASN A 279 -7.60 27.81 -8.74
C ASN A 279 -6.07 27.73 -8.55
N THR A 280 -5.54 28.23 -7.42
CA THR A 280 -4.12 28.12 -7.06
C THR A 280 -3.75 26.78 -6.43
N THR A 281 -4.75 25.93 -6.14
CA THR A 281 -4.52 24.63 -5.50
C THR A 281 -3.68 23.73 -6.40
N ALA A 282 -2.59 23.19 -5.87
CA ALA A 282 -1.75 22.23 -6.57
C ALA A 282 -2.54 20.95 -6.95
N ALA A 283 -2.42 20.55 -8.20
CA ALA A 283 -3.22 19.49 -8.77
C ALA A 283 -2.45 18.68 -9.81
N VAL A 284 -3.00 17.54 -10.20
CA VAL A 284 -2.52 16.71 -11.31
C VAL A 284 -3.72 16.16 -12.06
N LEU A 285 -3.65 16.22 -13.39
CA LEU A 285 -4.66 15.59 -14.25
C LEU A 285 -4.34 14.09 -14.38
N VAL A 286 -5.31 13.23 -14.08
CA VAL A 286 -5.14 11.77 -13.99
C VAL A 286 -6.01 11.09 -15.03
N PRO A 287 -5.43 10.25 -15.93
CA PRO A 287 -6.21 9.50 -16.90
C PRO A 287 -7.00 8.37 -16.23
N ALA A 288 -8.25 8.22 -16.64
CA ALA A 288 -9.18 7.19 -16.18
C ALA A 288 -9.81 6.48 -17.39
N GLU A 289 -9.08 5.52 -17.96
CA GLU A 289 -9.49 4.81 -19.17
C GLU A 289 -10.79 4.04 -18.93
N GLN A 290 -11.80 4.30 -19.76
CA GLN A 290 -13.05 3.55 -19.85
C GLN A 290 -12.97 2.50 -20.97
N ALA A 291 -14.04 1.72 -21.17
CA ALA A 291 -14.07 0.68 -22.21
C ALA A 291 -13.92 1.28 -23.63
N ASP A 292 -14.59 2.40 -23.89
CA ASP A 292 -14.69 3.01 -25.21
C ASP A 292 -14.27 4.49 -25.23
N SER A 293 -13.74 5.02 -24.13
CA SER A 293 -13.41 6.43 -23.98
C SER A 293 -12.28 6.67 -23.00
N MET A 294 -11.72 7.88 -23.03
CA MET A 294 -10.80 8.38 -22.02
C MET A 294 -11.53 9.42 -21.17
N GLU A 295 -11.62 9.17 -19.89
CA GLU A 295 -12.02 10.16 -18.90
C GLU A 295 -10.80 10.69 -18.17
N TRP A 296 -10.97 11.86 -17.59
CA TRP A 296 -9.93 12.51 -16.79
C TRP A 296 -10.47 12.86 -15.42
N ARG A 297 -9.59 12.90 -14.44
CA ARG A 297 -9.88 13.32 -13.08
C ARG A 297 -8.81 14.27 -12.60
N VAL A 298 -9.13 15.13 -11.66
CA VAL A 298 -8.14 16.00 -10.98
C VAL A 298 -7.82 15.40 -9.64
N GLY A 299 -6.55 15.04 -9.44
CA GLY A 299 -6.00 14.63 -8.14
C GLY A 299 -5.36 15.81 -7.42
N PHE A 300 -5.67 15.98 -6.14
CA PHE A 300 -5.12 16.99 -5.25
C PHE A 300 -4.03 16.44 -4.32
N LYS A 301 -3.59 17.21 -3.34
CA LYS A 301 -2.55 16.79 -2.40
C LYS A 301 -2.87 15.47 -1.71
N ASN A 302 -4.09 15.26 -1.24
CA ASN A 302 -4.49 14.02 -0.57
C ASN A 302 -4.50 12.80 -1.52
N PHE A 303 -4.82 12.97 -2.80
CA PHE A 303 -4.63 11.94 -3.81
C PHE A 303 -3.16 11.54 -3.93
N TRP A 304 -2.27 12.53 -4.05
CA TRP A 304 -0.83 12.29 -4.10
C TRP A 304 -0.34 11.57 -2.84
N VAL A 305 -0.88 11.90 -1.65
CA VAL A 305 -0.55 11.20 -0.39
C VAL A 305 -0.96 9.74 -0.44
N ILE A 306 -2.14 9.40 -0.94
CA ILE A 306 -2.57 8.00 -1.11
C ILE A 306 -1.60 7.25 -2.03
N THR A 307 -1.03 7.90 -3.05
CA THR A 307 -0.03 7.27 -3.91
C THR A 307 1.30 6.99 -3.22
N ARG A 308 1.53 7.48 -1.99
CA ARG A 308 2.71 7.09 -1.18
C ARG A 308 2.54 5.71 -0.56
N TYR A 309 1.29 5.30 -0.33
CA TYR A 309 0.98 3.95 0.11
C TYR A 309 1.29 2.91 -1.00
N ASN A 310 0.83 3.21 -2.20
CA ASN A 310 1.17 2.45 -3.41
C ASN A 310 1.34 3.42 -4.58
N ARG A 311 2.51 3.45 -5.23
CA ARG A 311 2.87 4.38 -6.32
C ARG A 311 2.13 4.09 -7.63
N SER A 312 0.81 3.94 -7.55
CA SER A 312 -0.07 3.71 -8.68
C SER A 312 -1.22 4.71 -8.65
N PRO A 313 -1.45 5.49 -9.70
CA PRO A 313 -2.62 6.36 -9.78
C PRO A 313 -3.92 5.55 -9.75
N ARG A 314 -3.94 4.36 -10.37
CA ARG A 314 -5.11 3.46 -10.34
C ARG A 314 -5.43 2.98 -8.92
N TYR A 315 -4.40 2.68 -8.13
CA TYR A 315 -4.58 2.35 -6.72
C TYR A 315 -5.25 3.49 -5.96
N ALA A 316 -4.72 4.70 -6.09
CA ALA A 316 -5.28 5.85 -5.37
C ALA A 316 -6.70 6.21 -5.83
N MET A 317 -7.01 6.07 -7.13
CA MET A 317 -8.38 6.18 -7.65
C MET A 317 -9.30 5.10 -7.08
N ALA A 318 -8.84 3.84 -6.98
CA ALA A 318 -9.66 2.75 -6.43
C ALA A 318 -9.94 2.95 -4.94
N VAL A 319 -8.96 3.40 -4.17
CA VAL A 319 -9.16 3.78 -2.77
C VAL A 319 -10.17 4.90 -2.66
N HIS A 320 -10.07 5.93 -3.49
CA HIS A 320 -11.01 7.07 -3.50
C HIS A 320 -12.44 6.64 -3.85
N ASP A 321 -12.62 5.91 -4.94
CA ASP A 321 -13.94 5.45 -5.39
C ASP A 321 -14.59 4.52 -4.35
N LEU A 322 -13.80 3.61 -3.75
CA LEU A 322 -14.28 2.74 -2.69
C LEU A 322 -14.66 3.54 -1.45
N ALA A 323 -13.87 4.54 -1.07
CA ALA A 323 -14.16 5.42 0.06
C ALA A 323 -15.50 6.14 -0.13
N LEU A 324 -15.72 6.75 -1.30
CA LEU A 324 -16.99 7.43 -1.61
C LEU A 324 -18.19 6.46 -1.61
N ALA A 325 -18.04 5.27 -2.18
CA ALA A 325 -19.10 4.27 -2.20
C ALA A 325 -19.45 3.78 -0.79
N LEU A 326 -18.45 3.58 0.07
CA LEU A 326 -18.65 3.22 1.47
C LEU A 326 -19.31 4.35 2.26
N ARG A 327 -18.90 5.61 2.08
CA ARG A 327 -19.53 6.76 2.73
C ARG A 327 -21.00 6.88 2.31
N ALA A 328 -21.29 6.79 1.02
CA ALA A 328 -22.67 6.81 0.51
C ALA A 328 -23.54 5.68 1.12
N GLY A 329 -22.95 4.47 1.21
CA GLY A 329 -23.63 3.33 1.82
C GLY A 329 -23.86 3.46 3.33
N MET A 330 -22.97 4.13 4.07
CA MET A 330 -23.18 4.43 5.49
C MET A 330 -24.27 5.49 5.67
N ASN A 331 -24.25 6.56 4.89
CA ASN A 331 -25.27 7.62 4.95
C ASN A 331 -26.68 7.08 4.65
N ALA A 332 -26.81 6.13 3.72
CA ALA A 332 -28.09 5.50 3.40
C ALA A 332 -28.63 4.59 4.52
N ARG A 333 -27.79 4.19 5.48
CA ARG A 333 -28.17 3.35 6.64
C ARG A 333 -28.48 4.16 7.89
N GLU A 334 -28.08 5.43 7.93
CA GLU A 334 -28.43 6.34 9.01
C GLU A 334 -29.91 6.75 8.83
N PRO A 335 -30.77 6.65 9.87
CA PRO A 335 -32.12 7.17 9.78
C PRO A 335 -32.05 8.66 9.46
N SER A 336 -32.85 9.11 8.51
CA SER A 336 -33.01 10.54 8.24
C SER A 336 -33.39 11.27 9.56
N PRO A 337 -32.78 12.41 9.84
CA PRO A 337 -33.04 13.17 11.05
C PRO A 337 -34.51 13.60 11.22
#